data_456bb2e830fac76b42f21861bfea46b4
#
_entry.id   456bb2e830fac76b42f21861bfea46b4
#
_cell.length_a   1.000
_cell.length_b   1.000
_cell.length_c   1.000
_cell.angle_alpha   90.00
_cell.angle_beta   90.00
_cell.angle_gamma   90.00
#
_symmetry.space_group_name_H-M   'P 1'
#
loop_
_entity.id
_entity.type
_entity.pdbx_description
1 polymer ?
#
loop_
_entity_poly.entity_id
_entity_poly.type
_entity_poly.pdbx_seq_one_letter_code
_entity_poly.pdbx_strand_id
1 'polypeptide(L)'
;LNNLSKNIRGTKIGIPKEYVVEGMSKEIQKLWDKGIEICKSLGCEIINVSLPHTKYALPTYYIIAPAEASSNLARYDGVRYGFRSKGNDLIEMYENTRGEGFGREVKRRILIGTYVLSSGYYDAYYLKAQKVRSMIKKDFDDVYKEVDAILTPTAPSSAFAIGEKTSDPISMYLNDVFTCLLYTSPSPRDPTK
;
A
#
# COMPACT_ATOMS: atom_id res chain seq x y z
N LEU A 1 3.92 -21.59 -12.48
CA LEU A 1 3.19 -22.84 -12.18
C LEU A 1 4.14 -23.98 -11.72
N ASN A 2 5.36 -24.10 -12.30
CA ASN A 2 6.32 -25.16 -11.96
C ASN A 2 6.82 -25.16 -10.51
N ASN A 3 6.58 -24.10 -9.74
CA ASN A 3 7.01 -23.99 -8.34
C ASN A 3 5.89 -24.30 -7.33
N LEU A 4 4.63 -24.44 -7.77
CA LEU A 4 3.48 -24.70 -6.89
C LEU A 4 3.49 -26.10 -6.25
N SER A 5 4.20 -27.05 -6.84
CA SER A 5 4.33 -28.41 -6.36
C SER A 5 5.64 -28.70 -5.63
N LYS A 6 6.51 -27.70 -5.45
CA LYS A 6 7.79 -27.89 -4.75
C LYS A 6 7.57 -28.03 -3.25
N ASN A 7 8.34 -28.95 -2.66
CA ASN A 7 8.42 -29.07 -1.20
C ASN A 7 9.03 -27.78 -0.64
N ILE A 8 8.36 -27.20 0.36
CA ILE A 8 8.81 -25.97 1.05
C ILE A 8 9.69 -26.25 2.27
N ARG A 9 10.05 -27.51 2.50
CA ARG A 9 10.90 -27.92 3.62
C ARG A 9 12.27 -27.25 3.52
N GLY A 10 12.71 -26.65 4.61
CA GLY A 10 13.97 -25.89 4.66
C GLY A 10 13.86 -24.44 4.15
N THR A 11 12.69 -24.02 3.64
CA THR A 11 12.46 -22.62 3.27
C THR A 11 12.51 -21.73 4.53
N LYS A 12 13.27 -20.66 4.47
CA LYS A 12 13.40 -19.68 5.55
C LYS A 12 12.30 -18.64 5.48
N ILE A 13 11.45 -18.59 6.51
CA ILE A 13 10.32 -17.67 6.60
C ILE A 13 10.62 -16.61 7.66
N GLY A 14 10.69 -15.35 7.23
CA GLY A 14 10.88 -14.19 8.12
C GLY A 14 9.57 -13.76 8.78
N ILE A 15 9.61 -13.51 10.09
CA ILE A 15 8.50 -12.95 10.87
C ILE A 15 8.92 -11.57 11.38
N PRO A 16 8.39 -10.48 10.81
CA PRO A 16 8.73 -9.13 11.25
C PRO A 16 8.15 -8.83 12.65
N LYS A 17 9.01 -8.46 13.58
CA LYS A 17 8.58 -8.10 14.95
C LYS A 17 7.73 -6.83 14.99
N GLU A 18 7.91 -5.92 14.03
CA GLU A 18 7.17 -4.65 13.93
C GLU A 18 5.74 -4.83 13.42
N TYR A 19 5.35 -6.05 12.99
CA TYR A 19 4.01 -6.31 12.45
C TYR A 19 2.99 -6.72 13.51
N VAL A 20 3.42 -6.83 14.78
CA VAL A 20 2.50 -6.81 15.92
C VAL A 20 2.17 -5.34 16.20
N VAL A 21 1.12 -4.83 15.56
CA VAL A 21 0.72 -3.42 15.64
C VAL A 21 -0.35 -3.20 16.70
N GLU A 22 -0.32 -2.01 17.31
CA GLU A 22 -1.39 -1.57 18.20
C GLU A 22 -2.73 -1.52 17.45
N GLY A 23 -3.80 -2.06 18.05
CA GLY A 23 -5.12 -2.15 17.43
C GLY A 23 -5.34 -3.38 16.54
N MET A 24 -4.35 -4.27 16.36
CA MET A 24 -4.57 -5.54 15.69
C MET A 24 -5.52 -6.42 16.53
N SER A 25 -6.53 -7.01 15.87
CA SER A 25 -7.47 -7.89 16.56
C SER A 25 -6.76 -9.17 17.03
N LYS A 26 -7.15 -9.65 18.23
CA LYS A 26 -6.63 -10.92 18.77
C LYS A 26 -6.93 -12.11 17.88
N GLU A 27 -8.00 -12.05 17.09
CA GLU A 27 -8.36 -13.07 16.11
C GLU A 27 -7.32 -13.14 14.98
N ILE A 28 -6.96 -12.00 14.39
CA ILE A 28 -5.93 -11.94 13.34
C ILE A 28 -4.58 -12.40 13.86
N GLN A 29 -4.22 -12.00 15.09
CA GLN A 29 -2.98 -12.47 15.70
C GLN A 29 -2.96 -13.99 15.86
N LYS A 30 -4.03 -14.58 16.37
CA LYS A 30 -4.16 -16.07 16.49
C LYS A 30 -4.06 -16.77 15.12
N LEU A 31 -4.67 -16.19 14.07
CA LEU A 31 -4.58 -16.75 12.72
C LEU A 31 -3.16 -16.65 12.17
N TRP A 32 -2.45 -15.57 12.45
CA TRP A 32 -1.05 -15.42 12.07
C TRP A 32 -0.17 -16.43 12.80
N ASP A 33 -0.31 -16.56 14.13
CA ASP A 33 0.39 -17.58 14.93
C ASP A 33 0.14 -18.99 14.41
N LYS A 34 -1.14 -19.30 14.08
CA LYS A 34 -1.49 -20.58 13.44
C LYS A 34 -0.81 -20.76 12.08
N GLY A 35 -0.70 -19.71 11.27
CA GLY A 35 0.05 -19.74 10.00
C GLY A 35 1.53 -20.07 10.22
N ILE A 36 2.15 -19.49 11.24
CA ILE A 36 3.54 -19.77 11.63
C ILE A 36 3.71 -21.24 12.01
N GLU A 37 2.78 -21.80 12.82
CA GLU A 37 2.83 -23.20 13.23
C GLU A 37 2.63 -24.16 12.03
N ILE A 38 1.78 -23.81 11.07
CA ILE A 38 1.63 -24.57 9.82
C ILE A 38 2.95 -24.58 9.05
N CYS A 39 3.62 -23.43 8.87
CA CYS A 39 4.91 -23.37 8.21
C CYS A 39 5.96 -24.25 8.90
N LYS A 40 6.02 -24.22 10.23
CA LYS A 40 6.91 -25.09 11.02
C LYS A 40 6.59 -26.58 10.78
N SER A 41 5.31 -26.95 10.81
CA SER A 41 4.90 -28.36 10.61
C SER A 41 5.25 -28.89 9.20
N LEU A 42 5.32 -28.01 8.21
CA LEU A 42 5.75 -28.29 6.85
C LEU A 42 7.28 -28.30 6.70
N GLY A 43 8.01 -28.06 7.78
CA GLY A 43 9.48 -28.11 7.82
C GLY A 43 10.16 -26.81 7.38
N CYS A 44 9.46 -25.68 7.40
CA CYS A 44 10.08 -24.37 7.19
C CYS A 44 10.88 -23.95 8.43
N GLU A 45 11.95 -23.18 8.22
CA GLU A 45 12.71 -22.52 9.25
C GLU A 45 12.12 -21.13 9.52
N ILE A 46 11.72 -20.85 10.76
CA ILE A 46 11.13 -19.57 11.15
C ILE A 46 12.20 -18.67 11.75
N ILE A 47 12.40 -17.49 11.15
CA ILE A 47 13.41 -16.51 11.53
C ILE A 47 12.73 -15.19 11.92
N ASN A 48 13.00 -14.68 13.12
CA ASN A 48 12.53 -13.36 13.51
C ASN A 48 13.39 -12.30 12.82
N VAL A 49 12.75 -11.39 12.10
CA VAL A 49 13.40 -10.32 11.35
C VAL A 49 12.92 -8.95 11.81
N SER A 50 13.62 -7.90 11.43
CA SER A 50 13.28 -6.52 11.78
C SER A 50 13.15 -5.66 10.53
N LEU A 51 12.06 -4.90 10.45
CA LEU A 51 11.77 -3.90 9.42
C LEU A 51 11.53 -2.53 10.11
N PRO A 52 12.59 -1.87 10.62
CA PRO A 52 12.48 -0.74 11.56
C PRO A 52 11.77 0.49 10.97
N HIS A 53 11.76 0.66 9.64
CA HIS A 53 11.10 1.78 8.98
C HIS A 53 9.63 1.54 8.67
N THR A 54 9.04 0.38 9.03
CA THR A 54 7.61 0.05 8.87
C THR A 54 6.69 1.14 9.41
N LYS A 55 7.03 1.77 10.53
CA LYS A 55 6.25 2.88 11.14
C LYS A 55 6.04 4.09 10.21
N TYR A 56 6.88 4.24 9.19
CA TYR A 56 6.78 5.32 8.22
C TYR A 56 6.06 4.90 6.92
N ALA A 57 5.66 3.63 6.79
CA ALA A 57 5.10 3.10 5.55
C ALA A 57 3.78 3.76 5.18
N LEU A 58 2.86 3.87 6.12
CA LEU A 58 1.54 4.46 5.89
C LEU A 58 1.62 5.93 5.44
N PRO A 59 2.29 6.85 6.17
CA PRO A 59 2.43 8.23 5.71
C PRO A 59 3.18 8.34 4.37
N THR A 60 4.19 7.51 4.13
CA THR A 60 4.93 7.49 2.85
C THR A 60 4.01 7.09 1.69
N TYR A 61 3.21 6.05 1.87
CA TYR A 61 2.21 5.61 0.90
C TYR A 61 1.21 6.71 0.57
N TYR A 62 0.64 7.37 1.59
CA TYR A 62 -0.37 8.41 1.41
C TYR A 62 0.17 9.74 0.84
N ILE A 63 1.48 9.88 0.72
CA ILE A 63 2.12 10.96 -0.04
C ILE A 63 2.36 10.53 -1.49
N ILE A 64 3.02 9.38 -1.69
CA ILE A 64 3.46 8.94 -3.02
C ILE A 64 2.28 8.49 -3.88
N ALA A 65 1.40 7.64 -3.36
CA ALA A 65 0.29 7.09 -4.14
C ALA A 65 -0.70 8.17 -4.64
N PRO A 66 -1.13 9.16 -3.83
CA PRO A 66 -1.91 10.27 -4.32
C PRO A 66 -1.18 11.17 -5.31
N ALA A 67 0.14 11.39 -5.14
CA ALA A 67 0.96 12.13 -6.09
C ALA A 67 0.98 11.46 -7.47
N GLU A 68 1.22 10.16 -7.52
CA GLU A 68 1.16 9.38 -8.76
C GLU A 68 -0.28 9.33 -9.33
N ALA A 69 -1.29 9.14 -8.48
CA ALA A 69 -2.68 9.13 -8.91
C ALA A 69 -3.10 10.45 -9.54
N SER A 70 -2.73 11.60 -8.96
CA SER A 70 -3.06 12.91 -9.51
C SER A 70 -2.47 13.11 -10.90
N SER A 71 -1.23 12.69 -11.10
CA SER A 71 -0.54 12.76 -12.40
C SER A 71 -1.15 11.79 -13.43
N ASN A 72 -1.39 10.54 -13.04
CA ASN A 72 -1.92 9.52 -13.95
C ASN A 72 -3.38 9.79 -14.34
N LEU A 73 -4.22 10.21 -13.39
CA LEU A 73 -5.63 10.51 -13.63
C LEU A 73 -5.87 11.86 -14.33
N ALA A 74 -4.84 12.68 -14.53
CA ALA A 74 -4.94 13.90 -15.35
C ALA A 74 -5.36 13.60 -16.79
N ARG A 75 -5.10 12.40 -17.30
CA ARG A 75 -5.45 11.94 -18.66
C ARG A 75 -6.93 11.53 -18.83
N TYR A 76 -7.67 11.39 -17.74
CA TYR A 76 -9.07 10.98 -17.76
C TYR A 76 -9.95 12.22 -17.86
N ASP A 77 -10.09 12.72 -19.07
CA ASP A 77 -10.75 13.99 -19.43
C ASP A 77 -12.05 13.80 -20.24
N GLY A 78 -12.36 12.56 -20.67
CA GLY A 78 -13.56 12.24 -21.45
C GLY A 78 -13.54 12.75 -22.91
N VAL A 79 -12.39 13.21 -23.43
CA VAL A 79 -12.32 13.79 -24.77
C VAL A 79 -12.41 12.73 -25.87
N ARG A 80 -11.63 11.65 -25.76
CA ARG A 80 -11.56 10.63 -26.79
C ARG A 80 -12.42 9.40 -26.49
N TYR A 81 -12.54 9.03 -25.22
CA TYR A 81 -13.28 7.85 -24.76
C TYR A 81 -13.62 7.97 -23.28
N GLY A 82 -14.53 7.11 -22.82
CA GLY A 82 -15.03 7.10 -21.46
C GLY A 82 -16.22 8.04 -21.25
N PHE A 83 -16.53 8.30 -19.99
CA PHE A 83 -17.59 9.20 -19.61
C PHE A 83 -17.26 10.64 -20.01
N ARG A 84 -18.22 11.35 -20.61
CA ARG A 84 -18.12 12.76 -20.99
C ARG A 84 -19.39 13.50 -20.61
N SER A 85 -19.26 14.50 -19.77
CA SER A 85 -20.34 15.41 -19.43
C SER A 85 -20.39 16.58 -20.43
N LYS A 86 -21.54 17.29 -20.47
CA LYS A 86 -21.71 18.46 -21.31
C LYS A 86 -21.14 19.69 -20.59
N GLY A 87 -20.66 20.67 -21.38
CA GLY A 87 -20.25 21.98 -20.94
C GLY A 87 -20.51 23.00 -22.05
N ASN A 88 -20.64 24.27 -21.71
CA ASN A 88 -20.82 25.36 -22.66
C ASN A 88 -19.51 25.71 -23.40
N ASP A 89 -18.39 25.40 -22.76
CA ASP A 89 -17.06 25.52 -23.34
C ASP A 89 -16.18 24.31 -22.94
N LEU A 90 -14.92 24.32 -23.39
CA LEU A 90 -13.97 23.23 -23.16
C LEU A 90 -13.63 23.08 -21.68
N ILE A 91 -13.48 24.17 -20.94
CA ILE A 91 -13.10 24.18 -19.54
C ILE A 91 -14.25 23.57 -18.71
N GLU A 92 -15.45 24.06 -18.92
CA GLU A 92 -16.66 23.58 -18.24
C GLU A 92 -16.89 22.09 -18.54
N MET A 93 -16.67 21.64 -19.77
CA MET A 93 -16.76 20.23 -20.13
C MET A 93 -15.76 19.38 -19.35
N TYR A 94 -14.51 19.83 -19.18
CA TYR A 94 -13.51 19.12 -18.36
C TYR A 94 -13.90 19.10 -16.88
N GLU A 95 -14.32 20.22 -16.34
CA GLU A 95 -14.72 20.33 -14.93
C GLU A 95 -15.91 19.41 -14.63
N ASN A 96 -16.95 19.44 -15.44
CA ASN A 96 -18.14 18.61 -15.29
C ASN A 96 -17.78 17.12 -15.45
N THR A 97 -17.05 16.77 -16.50
CA THR A 97 -16.65 15.38 -16.75
C THR A 97 -15.86 14.79 -15.56
N ARG A 98 -14.89 15.51 -15.05
CA ARG A 98 -14.07 15.05 -13.92
C ARG A 98 -14.84 15.16 -12.59
N GLY A 99 -15.67 16.18 -12.44
CA GLY A 99 -16.51 16.38 -11.27
C GLY A 99 -17.56 15.29 -11.08
N GLU A 100 -18.20 14.85 -12.15
CA GLU A 100 -19.23 13.80 -12.14
C GLU A 100 -18.62 12.39 -12.24
N GLY A 101 -17.56 12.22 -13.07
CA GLY A 101 -16.95 10.93 -13.34
C GLY A 101 -16.12 10.35 -12.21
N PHE A 102 -15.48 11.19 -11.39
CA PHE A 102 -14.69 10.73 -10.26
C PHE A 102 -15.48 10.71 -8.95
N GLY A 103 -15.41 9.56 -8.25
CA GLY A 103 -15.96 9.43 -6.91
C GLY A 103 -15.24 10.34 -5.88
N ARG A 104 -15.89 10.54 -4.73
CA ARG A 104 -15.42 11.46 -3.67
C ARG A 104 -13.99 11.17 -3.19
N GLU A 105 -13.64 9.90 -2.98
CA GLU A 105 -12.32 9.50 -2.50
C GLU A 105 -11.23 9.73 -3.57
N VAL A 106 -11.52 9.43 -4.83
CA VAL A 106 -10.60 9.68 -5.94
C VAL A 106 -10.29 11.17 -6.08
N LYS A 107 -11.32 12.02 -5.99
CA LYS A 107 -11.16 13.49 -6.00
C LYS A 107 -10.28 13.96 -4.85
N ARG A 108 -10.48 13.41 -3.63
CA ARG A 108 -9.64 13.72 -2.48
C ARG A 108 -8.18 13.37 -2.74
N ARG A 109 -7.90 12.18 -3.28
CA ARG A 109 -6.52 11.74 -3.60
C ARG A 109 -5.88 12.59 -4.68
N ILE A 110 -6.63 12.99 -5.71
CA ILE A 110 -6.14 13.92 -6.73
C ILE A 110 -5.75 15.26 -6.11
N LEU A 111 -6.60 15.83 -5.23
CA LEU A 111 -6.30 17.10 -4.56
C LEU A 111 -5.05 17.00 -3.66
N ILE A 112 -4.95 15.95 -2.85
CA ILE A 112 -3.76 15.70 -2.01
C ILE A 112 -2.51 15.58 -2.88
N GLY A 113 -2.57 14.79 -3.95
CA GLY A 113 -1.45 14.59 -4.86
C GLY A 113 -1.01 15.88 -5.55
N THR A 114 -1.96 16.69 -6.03
CA THR A 114 -1.68 17.98 -6.63
C THR A 114 -1.02 18.94 -5.63
N TYR A 115 -1.49 18.96 -4.39
CA TYR A 115 -0.89 19.76 -3.32
C TYR A 115 0.56 19.34 -3.04
N VAL A 116 0.79 18.03 -2.89
CA VAL A 116 2.12 17.49 -2.59
C VAL A 116 3.13 17.75 -3.73
N LEU A 117 2.66 17.78 -4.97
CA LEU A 117 3.49 18.06 -6.14
C LEU A 117 3.65 19.55 -6.46
N SER A 118 2.95 20.45 -5.75
CA SER A 118 3.00 21.87 -6.00
C SER A 118 4.32 22.50 -5.54
N SER A 119 4.64 23.66 -6.11
CA SER A 119 5.84 24.44 -5.77
C SER A 119 5.87 24.75 -4.27
N GLY A 120 7.02 24.58 -3.64
CA GLY A 120 7.23 24.78 -2.20
C GLY A 120 6.91 23.55 -1.33
N TYR A 121 6.08 22.61 -1.79
CA TYR A 121 5.74 21.37 -1.05
C TYR A 121 6.40 20.11 -1.61
N TYR A 122 6.81 20.16 -2.86
CA TYR A 122 7.45 19.03 -3.55
C TYR A 122 8.67 18.49 -2.79
N ASP A 123 9.60 19.35 -2.41
CA ASP A 123 10.80 18.95 -1.68
C ASP A 123 10.48 18.50 -0.25
N ALA A 124 9.58 19.21 0.41
CA ALA A 124 9.23 18.97 1.81
C ALA A 124 8.47 17.65 2.01
N TYR A 125 7.64 17.25 1.05
CA TYR A 125 6.78 16.08 1.16
C TYR A 125 7.18 14.98 0.19
N TYR A 126 7.14 15.23 -1.13
CA TYR A 126 7.31 14.17 -2.12
C TYR A 126 8.74 13.60 -2.14
N LEU A 127 9.76 14.45 -2.24
CA LEU A 127 11.16 14.00 -2.20
C LEU A 127 11.52 13.35 -0.87
N LYS A 128 11.00 13.90 0.24
CA LYS A 128 11.19 13.29 1.56
C LYS A 128 10.56 11.90 1.63
N ALA A 129 9.34 11.72 1.12
CA ALA A 129 8.66 10.44 1.07
C ALA A 129 9.42 9.43 0.18
N GLN A 130 9.99 9.85 -0.96
CA GLN A 130 10.83 8.99 -1.79
C GLN A 130 12.10 8.52 -1.06
N LYS A 131 12.74 9.41 -0.28
CA LYS A 131 13.90 9.02 0.56
C LYS A 131 13.51 7.99 1.60
N VAL A 132 12.37 8.18 2.28
CA VAL A 132 11.85 7.20 3.27
C VAL A 132 11.49 5.89 2.59
N ARG A 133 10.87 5.92 1.40
CA ARG A 133 10.62 4.71 0.59
C ARG A 133 11.90 3.93 0.33
N SER A 134 13.00 4.61 0.00
CA SER A 134 14.30 3.96 -0.23
C SER A 134 14.85 3.30 1.04
N MET A 135 14.59 3.89 2.23
CA MET A 135 14.96 3.28 3.52
C MET A 135 14.11 2.03 3.81
N ILE A 136 12.79 2.09 3.56
CA ILE A 136 11.89 0.94 3.68
C ILE A 136 12.34 -0.18 2.74
N LYS A 137 12.62 0.16 1.47
CA LYS A 137 13.15 -0.81 0.50
C LYS A 137 14.42 -1.50 1.03
N LYS A 138 15.34 -0.72 1.59
CA LYS A 138 16.58 -1.26 2.14
C LYS A 138 16.34 -2.25 3.29
N ASP A 139 15.36 -2.02 4.16
CA ASP A 139 15.00 -3.00 5.20
C ASP A 139 14.63 -4.36 4.58
N PHE A 140 13.80 -4.35 3.53
CA PHE A 140 13.44 -5.58 2.81
C PHE A 140 14.65 -6.22 2.11
N ASP A 141 15.47 -5.41 1.41
CA ASP A 141 16.67 -5.91 0.73
C ASP A 141 17.64 -6.59 1.71
N ASP A 142 17.76 -6.06 2.93
CA ASP A 142 18.62 -6.65 3.96
C ASP A 142 18.00 -7.93 4.53
N VAL A 143 16.70 -7.95 4.82
CA VAL A 143 16.00 -9.15 5.32
C VAL A 143 16.01 -10.28 4.29
N TYR A 144 15.82 -10.01 3.00
CA TYR A 144 15.85 -11.03 1.95
C TYR A 144 17.24 -11.64 1.67
N LYS A 145 18.30 -11.16 2.32
CA LYS A 145 19.59 -11.87 2.35
C LYS A 145 19.58 -13.05 3.31
N GLU A 146 18.68 -13.04 4.29
CA GLU A 146 18.60 -14.03 5.37
C GLU A 146 17.42 -14.98 5.23
N VAL A 147 16.34 -14.57 4.54
CA VAL A 147 15.10 -15.33 4.40
C VAL A 147 14.64 -15.41 2.94
N ASP A 148 13.89 -16.46 2.62
CA ASP A 148 13.33 -16.70 1.28
C ASP A 148 11.97 -16.03 1.10
N ALA A 149 11.21 -15.86 2.18
CA ALA A 149 9.90 -15.22 2.17
C ALA A 149 9.61 -14.57 3.53
N ILE A 150 8.66 -13.63 3.55
CA ILE A 150 8.17 -12.99 4.78
C ILE A 150 6.69 -13.33 4.94
N LEU A 151 6.29 -13.80 6.12
CA LEU A 151 4.90 -14.07 6.46
C LEU A 151 4.32 -12.92 7.27
N THR A 152 3.24 -12.31 6.76
CA THR A 152 2.59 -11.15 7.35
C THR A 152 1.08 -11.31 7.41
N PRO A 153 0.38 -10.65 8.34
CA PRO A 153 -1.06 -10.43 8.22
C PRO A 153 -1.36 -9.59 6.97
N THR A 154 -2.54 -9.74 6.39
CA THR A 154 -2.99 -8.91 5.27
C THR A 154 -3.64 -7.62 5.77
N ALA A 155 -4.42 -7.71 6.85
CA ALA A 155 -5.12 -6.59 7.46
C ALA A 155 -5.14 -6.74 9.00
N PRO A 156 -5.26 -5.67 9.78
CA PRO A 156 -5.27 -5.73 11.24
C PRO A 156 -6.60 -6.24 11.83
N SER A 157 -7.65 -6.29 11.03
CA SER A 157 -8.98 -6.76 11.43
C SER A 157 -9.65 -7.58 10.33
N SER A 158 -10.73 -8.29 10.68
CA SER A 158 -11.67 -8.87 9.72
C SER A 158 -12.42 -7.78 8.94
N ALA A 159 -13.20 -8.19 7.93
CA ALA A 159 -14.07 -7.28 7.19
C ALA A 159 -15.06 -6.58 8.14
N PHE A 160 -15.30 -5.31 7.92
CA PHE A 160 -16.25 -4.47 8.65
C PHE A 160 -17.53 -4.24 7.82
N ALA A 161 -18.61 -3.84 8.48
CA ALA A 161 -19.88 -3.60 7.79
C ALA A 161 -19.81 -2.40 6.82
N ILE A 162 -20.64 -2.43 5.79
CA ILE A 162 -20.75 -1.31 4.83
C ILE A 162 -21.15 -0.04 5.58
N GLY A 163 -20.36 1.01 5.46
CA GLY A 163 -20.60 2.30 6.11
C GLY A 163 -20.03 2.46 7.54
N GLU A 164 -19.53 1.38 8.16
CA GLU A 164 -19.08 1.40 9.55
C GLU A 164 -17.92 2.37 9.83
N LYS A 165 -16.97 2.52 8.88
CA LYS A 165 -15.77 3.36 9.04
C LYS A 165 -15.76 4.64 8.20
N THR A 166 -16.91 5.05 7.67
CA THR A 166 -17.00 6.20 6.75
C THR A 166 -16.78 7.54 7.43
N SER A 167 -16.98 7.64 8.73
CA SER A 167 -16.81 8.86 9.53
C SER A 167 -15.39 9.08 10.05
N ASP A 168 -14.54 8.05 10.05
CA ASP A 168 -13.15 8.11 10.52
C ASP A 168 -12.16 7.69 9.42
N PRO A 169 -11.62 8.66 8.65
CA PRO A 169 -10.63 8.36 7.60
C PRO A 169 -9.35 7.71 8.16
N ILE A 170 -8.93 8.04 9.37
CA ILE A 170 -7.69 7.50 9.97
C ILE A 170 -7.86 6.01 10.25
N SER A 171 -8.98 5.63 10.87
CA SER A 171 -9.30 4.22 11.10
C SER A 171 -9.42 3.42 9.80
N MET A 172 -9.95 4.03 8.73
CA MET A 172 -9.97 3.41 7.41
C MET A 172 -8.55 3.21 6.87
N TYR A 173 -7.68 4.21 6.98
CA TYR A 173 -6.32 4.15 6.47
C TYR A 173 -5.43 3.15 7.24
N LEU A 174 -5.67 2.94 8.53
CA LEU A 174 -4.94 1.94 9.30
C LEU A 174 -5.17 0.49 8.81
N ASN A 175 -6.24 0.23 8.06
CA ASN A 175 -6.42 -1.09 7.45
C ASN A 175 -5.37 -1.38 6.36
N ASP A 176 -4.72 -0.36 5.80
CA ASP A 176 -3.70 -0.50 4.77
C ASP A 176 -2.28 -0.67 5.36
N VAL A 177 -2.13 -0.70 6.70
CA VAL A 177 -0.81 -0.66 7.37
C VAL A 177 0.16 -1.76 6.89
N PHE A 178 -0.34 -2.95 6.56
CA PHE A 178 0.48 -4.05 6.03
C PHE A 178 0.59 -4.03 4.51
N THR A 179 -0.45 -3.61 3.81
CA THR A 179 -0.51 -3.63 2.33
C THR A 179 0.19 -2.44 1.69
N CYS A 180 0.25 -1.28 2.36
CA CYS A 180 0.97 -0.11 1.86
C CYS A 180 2.49 -0.36 1.68
N LEU A 181 3.06 -1.29 2.44
CA LEU A 181 4.45 -1.71 2.30
C LEU A 181 4.73 -2.37 0.95
N LEU A 182 3.78 -3.10 0.38
CA LEU A 182 3.89 -3.71 -0.95
C LEU A 182 4.00 -2.66 -2.05
N TYR A 183 3.39 -1.49 -1.87
CA TYR A 183 3.51 -0.37 -2.80
C TYR A 183 4.86 0.35 -2.66
N THR A 184 5.39 0.42 -1.45
CA THR A 184 6.64 1.12 -1.14
C THR A 184 7.88 0.24 -1.26
N SER A 185 7.73 -1.09 -1.31
CA SER A 185 8.81 -2.07 -1.51
C SER A 185 8.93 -2.51 -2.98
N PRO A 186 10.07 -3.08 -3.39
CA PRO A 186 10.20 -3.64 -4.73
C PRO A 186 9.23 -4.83 -4.91
N SER A 187 8.47 -4.81 -5.99
CA SER A 187 7.57 -5.90 -6.35
C SER A 187 8.17 -6.76 -7.46
N PRO A 188 8.06 -8.09 -7.41
CA PRO A 188 8.42 -8.96 -8.52
C PRO A 188 7.64 -8.70 -9.82
N ARG A 189 6.54 -7.95 -9.71
CA ARG A 189 5.69 -7.54 -10.86
C ARG A 189 6.08 -6.20 -11.45
N ASP A 190 7.05 -5.48 -10.88
CA ASP A 190 7.55 -4.23 -11.41
C ASP A 190 8.69 -4.53 -12.41
N PRO A 191 8.44 -4.47 -13.74
CA PRO A 191 9.42 -4.85 -14.74
C PRO A 191 10.53 -3.81 -14.94
N THR A 192 10.48 -2.69 -14.24
CA THR A 192 11.41 -1.55 -14.42
C THR A 192 12.54 -1.54 -13.40
N LYS A 193 12.67 -2.62 -12.62
CA LYS A 193 13.71 -2.74 -11.58
C LYS A 193 14.48 -4.03 -11.67
#